data_4843a16b190f675389f6adfb0568ad03
#
_entry.id   4843a16b190f675389f6adfb0568ad03
#
_cell.length_a   1.000
_cell.length_b   1.000
_cell.length_c   1.000
_cell.angle_alpha   90.00
_cell.angle_beta   90.00
_cell.angle_gamma   90.00
#
_symmetry.space_group_name_H-M   'P 1'
#
loop_
_entity.id
_entity.type
_entity.pdbx_description
1 polymer ?
#
loop_
_entity_poly.entity_id
_entity_poly.type
_entity_poly.pdbx_seq_one_letter_code
_entity_poly.pdbx_strand_id
1 'polypeptide(L)'
;MRRSLSQSPGRVFYGWWIVTIGCVQDAVKGGLFNTGFTLYFLPVLTELNLSRAATSLPFSLSRLEAALGAPFVGYLIDRFDVRVMLVAGTLLAGLGLILLSLTHSYLLFLLVFIGPLSFGFQAGFNQATLAVVAHWFRRKRGLAMAIVQTGQAIGGVVIFPLVALAVLNLGWRMAAVLSGLVVLMLLPLVLLIRGSPESMGLLPDGERSSGAEPYPTAHGLTPARSDAREFTTREALRTPTFWLLAAFHGLRNVPYAGVTVHLVPLLIWKGLDEPAAAFYVGLTALATVVIRPFTGWLGDRQSKQTIGAVGVLLGAAGLVVLAYGDGAWWALVLFAVLFSFGDGVNSVTWALVGDVFGRAHFATIRGWISMFQSFASMPAAVYTGWVYDRTQSYTQALIVFVICYGPAALVLWLIPHPTRPAPLEVAASRALSAS
;
A
#
# COMPACT_ATOMS: atom_id res chain seq x y z
N MET A 1 11.03 -27.11 29.69
CA MET A 1 10.86 -28.11 28.60
C MET A 1 9.97 -27.49 27.51
N ARG A 2 10.54 -26.70 26.60
CA ARG A 2 9.82 -26.10 25.44
C ARG A 2 9.99 -27.04 24.25
N ARG A 3 8.93 -27.72 23.86
CA ARG A 3 8.90 -28.53 22.63
C ARG A 3 9.22 -27.62 21.45
N SER A 4 10.37 -27.88 20.80
CA SER A 4 10.66 -27.37 19.48
C SER A 4 9.56 -27.87 18.55
N LEU A 5 8.71 -26.98 18.05
CA LEU A 5 7.75 -27.27 17.00
C LEU A 5 8.55 -27.46 15.70
N SER A 6 9.21 -28.62 15.55
CA SER A 6 9.74 -29.04 14.26
C SER A 6 8.56 -29.15 13.31
N GLN A 7 8.51 -28.30 12.28
CA GLN A 7 7.50 -28.46 11.23
C GLN A 7 7.73 -29.80 10.56
N SER A 8 6.75 -30.73 10.75
CA SER A 8 6.67 -31.95 10.00
C SER A 8 6.55 -31.65 8.49
N PRO A 9 7.11 -32.50 7.60
CA PRO A 9 6.96 -32.34 6.15
C PRO A 9 5.46 -32.35 5.83
N GLY A 10 4.93 -31.20 5.34
CA GLY A 10 3.50 -31.01 5.02
C GLY A 10 2.79 -29.84 5.68
N ARG A 11 3.40 -29.15 6.66
CA ARG A 11 2.79 -27.93 7.23
C ARG A 11 3.14 -26.69 6.42
N VAL A 12 2.08 -25.92 6.08
CA VAL A 12 2.22 -24.63 5.42
C VAL A 12 3.12 -23.70 6.26
N PHE A 13 4.08 -23.02 5.63
CA PHE A 13 4.93 -22.05 6.28
C PHE A 13 4.10 -20.96 6.95
N TYR A 14 4.41 -20.66 8.22
CA TYR A 14 3.62 -19.72 9.04
C TYR A 14 3.48 -18.34 8.42
N GLY A 15 4.48 -17.88 7.67
CA GLY A 15 4.43 -16.62 6.93
C GLY A 15 3.21 -16.47 6.01
N TRP A 16 2.68 -17.57 5.45
CA TRP A 16 1.49 -17.53 4.61
C TRP A 16 0.20 -17.24 5.40
N TRP A 17 0.13 -17.66 6.67
CA TRP A 17 -0.96 -17.24 7.55
C TRP A 17 -0.94 -15.75 7.82
N ILE A 18 0.27 -15.18 7.99
CA ILE A 18 0.44 -13.72 8.14
C ILE A 18 -0.02 -12.99 6.87
N VAL A 19 0.32 -13.51 5.69
CA VAL A 19 -0.13 -12.96 4.39
C VAL A 19 -1.65 -13.01 4.28
N THR A 20 -2.29 -14.11 4.69
CA THR A 20 -3.75 -14.25 4.66
C THR A 20 -4.41 -13.25 5.62
N ILE A 21 -3.92 -13.15 6.86
CA ILE A 21 -4.43 -12.16 7.84
C ILE A 21 -4.25 -10.75 7.30
N GLY A 22 -3.09 -10.45 6.73
CA GLY A 22 -2.80 -9.15 6.11
C GLY A 22 -3.71 -8.83 4.93
N CYS A 23 -4.03 -9.82 4.10
CA CYS A 23 -5.00 -9.67 3.00
C CYS A 23 -6.40 -9.35 3.52
N VAL A 24 -6.85 -10.02 4.59
CA VAL A 24 -8.13 -9.74 5.24
C VAL A 24 -8.14 -8.32 5.85
N GLN A 25 -7.07 -7.92 6.54
CA GLN A 25 -6.93 -6.56 7.05
C GLN A 25 -7.02 -5.52 5.93
N ASP A 26 -6.29 -5.72 4.83
CA ASP A 26 -6.30 -4.78 3.70
C ASP A 26 -7.67 -4.77 2.98
N ALA A 27 -8.39 -5.91 2.96
CA ALA A 27 -9.77 -5.98 2.47
C ALA A 27 -10.72 -5.15 3.36
N VAL A 28 -10.62 -5.29 4.67
CA VAL A 28 -11.44 -4.52 5.61
C VAL A 28 -11.14 -3.02 5.47
N LYS A 29 -9.87 -2.62 5.42
CA LYS A 29 -9.48 -1.23 5.15
C LYS A 29 -10.01 -0.73 3.81
N GLY A 30 -9.87 -1.54 2.75
CA GLY A 30 -10.34 -1.21 1.40
C GLY A 30 -11.84 -0.92 1.37
N GLY A 31 -12.64 -1.83 1.91
CA GLY A 31 -14.09 -1.76 1.88
C GLY A 31 -14.70 -0.77 2.87
N LEU A 32 -14.14 -0.62 4.07
CA LEU A 32 -14.69 0.25 5.12
C LEU A 32 -14.17 1.69 5.06
N PHE A 33 -12.89 1.88 4.73
CA PHE A 33 -12.25 3.19 4.81
C PHE A 33 -12.00 3.81 3.43
N ASN A 34 -11.30 3.12 2.52
CA ASN A 34 -10.91 3.73 1.25
C ASN A 34 -12.11 3.99 0.32
N THR A 35 -12.99 3.01 0.14
CA THR A 35 -14.21 3.13 -0.66
C THR A 35 -15.44 3.38 0.21
N GLY A 36 -15.53 2.73 1.37
CA GLY A 36 -16.70 2.78 2.26
C GLY A 36 -17.03 4.17 2.78
N PHE A 37 -16.03 5.05 2.94
CA PHE A 37 -16.28 6.42 3.38
C PHE A 37 -17.24 7.19 2.46
N THR A 38 -17.25 6.90 1.18
CA THR A 38 -18.17 7.55 0.23
C THR A 38 -19.65 7.32 0.57
N LEU A 39 -19.96 6.20 1.24
CA LEU A 39 -21.32 5.89 1.68
C LEU A 39 -21.79 6.75 2.85
N TYR A 40 -20.87 7.23 3.68
CA TYR A 40 -21.17 8.13 4.81
C TYR A 40 -21.30 9.59 4.37
N PHE A 41 -20.80 9.95 3.17
CA PHE A 41 -20.71 11.33 2.71
C PHE A 41 -22.05 12.05 2.69
N LEU A 42 -23.05 11.51 1.99
CA LEU A 42 -24.38 12.14 1.86
C LEU A 42 -25.14 12.17 3.20
N PRO A 43 -25.25 11.07 3.96
CA PRO A 43 -25.91 11.09 5.26
C PRO A 43 -25.32 12.10 6.24
N VAL A 44 -23.98 12.19 6.33
CA VAL A 44 -23.31 13.15 7.22
C VAL A 44 -23.54 14.58 6.74
N LEU A 45 -23.47 14.84 5.42
CA LEU A 45 -23.77 16.15 4.84
C LEU A 45 -25.17 16.63 5.21
N THR A 46 -26.18 15.77 5.07
CA THR A 46 -27.59 16.12 5.34
C THR A 46 -27.85 16.29 6.83
N GLU A 47 -27.35 15.40 7.68
CA GLU A 47 -27.62 15.43 9.13
C GLU A 47 -26.92 16.60 9.83
N LEU A 48 -25.68 16.91 9.45
CA LEU A 48 -24.92 18.02 10.04
C LEU A 48 -25.09 19.34 9.27
N ASN A 49 -26.00 19.42 8.29
CA ASN A 49 -26.25 20.60 7.45
C ASN A 49 -24.94 21.20 6.86
N LEU A 50 -24.05 20.37 6.34
CA LEU A 50 -22.75 20.78 5.85
C LEU A 50 -22.80 21.12 4.35
N SER A 51 -21.87 21.96 3.90
CA SER A 51 -21.57 22.07 2.47
C SER A 51 -20.82 20.84 1.96
N ARG A 52 -20.87 20.58 0.66
CA ARG A 52 -20.09 19.50 0.02
C ARG A 52 -18.59 19.66 0.26
N ALA A 53 -18.10 20.90 0.26
CA ALA A 53 -16.70 21.20 0.57
C ALA A 53 -16.34 20.82 2.02
N ALA A 54 -17.18 21.18 3.00
CA ALA A 54 -16.97 20.82 4.40
C ALA A 54 -16.99 19.30 4.61
N THR A 55 -17.86 18.56 3.92
CA THR A 55 -17.94 17.10 4.03
C THR A 55 -16.75 16.38 3.38
N SER A 56 -16.13 16.96 2.35
CA SER A 56 -14.93 16.38 1.72
C SER A 56 -13.63 16.71 2.44
N LEU A 57 -13.62 17.76 3.30
CA LEU A 57 -12.43 18.20 4.02
C LEU A 57 -11.79 17.11 4.90
N PRO A 58 -12.54 16.32 5.71
CA PRO A 58 -11.97 15.23 6.52
C PRO A 58 -11.18 14.23 5.68
N PHE A 59 -11.70 13.89 4.50
CA PHE A 59 -11.03 12.95 3.59
C PHE A 59 -9.75 13.54 2.99
N SER A 60 -9.76 14.80 2.63
CA SER A 60 -8.56 15.50 2.12
C SER A 60 -7.50 15.64 3.21
N LEU A 61 -7.91 15.99 4.43
CA LEU A 61 -7.01 16.09 5.57
C LEU A 61 -6.46 14.75 6.01
N SER A 62 -7.24 13.65 5.95
CA SER A 62 -6.73 12.32 6.24
C SER A 62 -5.68 11.85 5.24
N ARG A 63 -5.79 12.23 3.97
CA ARG A 63 -4.75 11.98 2.97
C ARG A 63 -3.47 12.77 3.24
N LEU A 64 -3.61 14.03 3.65
CA LEU A 64 -2.48 14.86 4.04
C LEU A 64 -1.82 14.33 5.31
N GLU A 65 -2.62 13.95 6.33
CA GLU A 65 -2.15 13.30 7.55
C GLU A 65 -1.40 12.01 7.22
N ALA A 66 -1.96 11.16 6.35
CA ALA A 66 -1.33 9.94 5.91
C ALA A 66 0.02 10.18 5.20
N ALA A 67 0.10 11.23 4.37
CA ALA A 67 1.33 11.59 3.67
C ALA A 67 2.41 12.07 4.64
N LEU A 68 2.08 13.03 5.51
CA LEU A 68 3.02 13.61 6.48
C LEU A 68 3.36 12.63 7.60
N GLY A 69 2.39 11.83 8.03
CA GLY A 69 2.55 10.85 9.11
C GLY A 69 3.29 9.57 8.70
N ALA A 70 3.40 9.28 7.40
CA ALA A 70 3.98 8.02 6.93
C ALA A 70 5.42 7.75 7.44
N PRO A 71 6.36 8.72 7.45
CA PRO A 71 7.69 8.50 8.02
C PRO A 71 7.65 8.27 9.54
N PHE A 72 6.78 8.99 10.25
CA PHE A 72 6.63 8.86 11.70
C PHE A 72 6.03 7.49 12.08
N VAL A 73 4.97 7.08 11.41
CA VAL A 73 4.38 5.74 11.58
C VAL A 73 5.41 4.66 11.25
N GLY A 74 6.17 4.83 10.17
CA GLY A 74 7.27 3.93 9.81
C GLY A 74 8.31 3.82 10.93
N TYR A 75 8.73 4.94 11.49
CA TYR A 75 9.67 4.98 12.62
C TYR A 75 9.11 4.26 13.86
N LEU A 76 7.84 4.45 14.19
CA LEU A 76 7.19 3.74 15.29
C LEU A 76 7.19 2.22 15.05
N ILE A 77 6.90 1.78 13.81
CA ILE A 77 6.88 0.36 13.43
C ILE A 77 8.28 -0.27 13.57
N ASP A 78 9.33 0.45 13.15
CA ASP A 78 10.71 -0.05 13.23
C ASP A 78 11.27 -0.01 14.67
N ARG A 79 10.75 0.88 15.52
CA ARG A 79 11.20 1.02 16.91
C ARG A 79 10.47 0.11 17.90
N PHE A 80 9.17 -0.04 17.71
CA PHE A 80 8.32 -0.88 18.56
C PHE A 80 8.08 -2.23 17.87
N ASP A 81 7.62 -3.23 18.65
CA ASP A 81 7.17 -4.48 18.03
C ASP A 81 6.02 -4.18 17.06
N VAL A 82 6.17 -4.62 15.81
CA VAL A 82 5.14 -4.45 14.75
C VAL A 82 3.77 -4.94 15.22
N ARG A 83 3.73 -5.99 16.08
CA ARG A 83 2.50 -6.51 16.66
C ARG A 83 1.77 -5.46 17.50
N VAL A 84 2.50 -4.65 18.26
CA VAL A 84 1.91 -3.57 19.07
C VAL A 84 1.25 -2.55 18.15
N MET A 85 1.91 -2.19 17.06
CA MET A 85 1.36 -1.24 16.08
C MET A 85 0.11 -1.79 15.35
N LEU A 86 0.12 -3.08 15.00
CA LEU A 86 -1.05 -3.75 14.41
C LEU A 86 -2.25 -3.76 15.37
N VAL A 87 -2.04 -4.13 16.63
CA VAL A 87 -3.09 -4.16 17.66
C VAL A 87 -3.60 -2.77 17.97
N ALA A 88 -2.70 -1.82 18.24
CA ALA A 88 -3.07 -0.43 18.56
C ALA A 88 -3.83 0.23 17.41
N GLY A 89 -3.34 0.06 16.17
CA GLY A 89 -4.02 0.59 14.99
C GLY A 89 -5.40 -0.05 14.74
N THR A 90 -5.55 -1.36 14.98
CA THR A 90 -6.85 -2.04 14.87
C THR A 90 -7.82 -1.55 15.94
N LEU A 91 -7.36 -1.36 17.18
CA LEU A 91 -8.16 -0.77 18.26
C LEU A 91 -8.58 0.66 17.92
N LEU A 92 -7.62 1.50 17.52
CA LEU A 92 -7.91 2.90 17.19
C LEU A 92 -8.89 3.00 16.01
N ALA A 93 -8.70 2.21 14.95
CA ALA A 93 -9.59 2.24 13.79
C ALA A 93 -11.01 1.75 14.15
N GLY A 94 -11.12 0.64 14.87
CA GLY A 94 -12.43 0.09 15.28
C GLY A 94 -13.18 1.00 16.24
N LEU A 95 -12.50 1.49 17.29
CA LEU A 95 -13.08 2.47 18.21
C LEU A 95 -13.36 3.80 17.51
N GLY A 96 -12.51 4.22 16.58
CA GLY A 96 -12.73 5.41 15.75
C GLY A 96 -14.02 5.35 14.95
N LEU A 97 -14.36 4.21 14.34
CA LEU A 97 -15.64 4.00 13.64
C LEU A 97 -16.83 4.05 14.61
N ILE A 98 -16.70 3.44 15.79
CA ILE A 98 -17.77 3.50 16.81
C ILE A 98 -17.92 4.93 17.33
N LEU A 99 -16.84 5.63 17.65
CA LEU A 99 -16.88 7.02 18.09
C LEU A 99 -17.45 7.95 17.01
N LEU A 100 -17.20 7.65 15.73
CA LEU A 100 -17.74 8.41 14.61
C LEU A 100 -19.29 8.41 14.63
N SER A 101 -19.91 7.30 15.01
CA SER A 101 -21.37 7.18 15.13
C SER A 101 -21.96 8.07 16.22
N LEU A 102 -21.18 8.47 17.21
CA LEU A 102 -21.59 9.31 18.34
C LEU A 102 -21.37 10.81 18.08
N THR A 103 -20.87 11.19 16.93
CA THR A 103 -20.59 12.60 16.61
C THR A 103 -21.86 13.34 16.26
N HIS A 104 -22.06 14.52 16.90
CA HIS A 104 -23.19 15.42 16.67
C HIS A 104 -22.74 16.81 16.21
N SER A 105 -21.44 17.07 16.12
CA SER A 105 -20.88 18.31 15.64
C SER A 105 -19.79 18.05 14.59
N TYR A 106 -19.67 18.99 13.64
CA TYR A 106 -18.67 18.88 12.59
C TYR A 106 -17.23 18.80 13.11
N LEU A 107 -16.90 19.60 14.14
CA LEU A 107 -15.56 19.58 14.72
C LEU A 107 -15.24 18.21 15.34
N LEU A 108 -16.18 17.63 16.10
CA LEU A 108 -16.01 16.32 16.70
C LEU A 108 -15.88 15.23 15.62
N PHE A 109 -16.70 15.31 14.57
CA PHE A 109 -16.61 14.42 13.41
C PHE A 109 -15.22 14.49 12.77
N LEU A 110 -14.70 15.71 12.53
CA LEU A 110 -13.37 15.93 11.94
C LEU A 110 -12.25 15.34 12.83
N LEU A 111 -12.30 15.62 14.13
CA LEU A 111 -11.30 15.13 15.09
C LEU A 111 -11.29 13.60 15.20
N VAL A 112 -12.46 12.97 15.25
CA VAL A 112 -12.58 11.52 15.31
C VAL A 112 -12.16 10.88 13.99
N PHE A 113 -12.50 11.51 12.86
CA PHE A 113 -12.15 10.99 11.54
C PHE A 113 -10.63 11.02 11.29
N ILE A 114 -9.96 12.14 11.56
CA ILE A 114 -8.52 12.29 11.31
C ILE A 114 -7.72 11.60 12.42
N GLY A 115 -8.09 11.75 13.69
CA GLY A 115 -7.37 11.20 14.83
C GLY A 115 -7.46 9.68 14.88
N PRO A 116 -8.36 9.09 15.67
CA PRO A 116 -8.35 7.65 15.88
C PRO A 116 -8.65 6.83 14.63
N LEU A 117 -9.55 7.29 13.75
CA LEU A 117 -9.98 6.50 12.61
C LEU A 117 -8.92 6.44 11.51
N SER A 118 -8.53 7.58 10.93
CA SER A 118 -7.55 7.63 9.84
C SER A 118 -6.19 7.15 10.30
N PHE A 119 -5.69 7.67 11.42
CA PHE A 119 -4.40 7.26 11.98
C PHE A 119 -4.37 5.78 12.32
N GLY A 120 -5.45 5.22 12.90
CA GLY A 120 -5.57 3.80 13.20
C GLY A 120 -5.43 2.92 11.94
N PHE A 121 -6.13 3.25 10.86
CA PHE A 121 -6.00 2.54 9.58
C PHE A 121 -4.64 2.72 8.92
N GLN A 122 -3.97 3.86 9.10
CA GLN A 122 -2.64 4.09 8.55
C GLN A 122 -1.56 3.32 9.31
N ALA A 123 -1.56 3.40 10.64
CA ALA A 123 -0.54 2.81 11.48
C ALA A 123 -0.67 1.28 11.57
N GLY A 124 -1.90 0.76 11.71
CA GLY A 124 -2.16 -0.63 12.04
C GLY A 124 -2.44 -1.57 10.87
N PHE A 125 -2.62 -1.05 9.65
CA PHE A 125 -3.01 -1.91 8.53
C PHE A 125 -1.90 -2.01 7.49
N ASN A 126 -1.94 -1.25 6.44
CA ASN A 126 -1.06 -1.46 5.29
C ASN A 126 0.44 -1.34 5.60
N GLN A 127 0.88 -0.31 6.36
CA GLN A 127 2.32 -0.10 6.62
C GLN A 127 2.89 -1.20 7.52
N ALA A 128 2.24 -1.46 8.65
CA ALA A 128 2.68 -2.47 9.61
C ALA A 128 2.63 -3.88 9.00
N THR A 129 1.55 -4.21 8.29
CA THR A 129 1.40 -5.51 7.62
C THR A 129 2.49 -5.77 6.59
N LEU A 130 2.81 -4.79 5.73
CA LEU A 130 3.88 -4.96 4.74
C LEU A 130 5.27 -5.01 5.38
N ALA A 131 5.48 -4.35 6.52
CA ALA A 131 6.72 -4.49 7.28
C ALA A 131 6.89 -5.92 7.82
N VAL A 132 5.84 -6.51 8.41
CA VAL A 132 5.87 -7.92 8.83
C VAL A 132 6.18 -8.84 7.65
N VAL A 133 5.50 -8.66 6.51
CA VAL A 133 5.76 -9.48 5.31
C VAL A 133 7.22 -9.33 4.84
N ALA A 134 7.80 -8.13 4.91
CA ALA A 134 9.19 -7.89 4.58
C ALA A 134 10.16 -8.64 5.50
N HIS A 135 9.80 -8.86 6.78
CA HIS A 135 10.58 -9.64 7.74
C HIS A 135 10.47 -11.16 7.49
N TRP A 136 9.27 -11.66 7.14
CA TRP A 136 9.01 -13.08 6.99
C TRP A 136 9.42 -13.66 5.64
N PHE A 137 9.47 -12.83 4.58
CA PHE A 137 9.77 -13.28 3.22
C PHE A 137 10.99 -12.54 2.65
N ARG A 138 11.87 -13.30 2.00
CA ARG A 138 13.01 -12.80 1.23
C ARG A 138 12.84 -13.15 -0.25
N ARG A 139 12.71 -14.44 -0.58
CA ARG A 139 12.59 -14.93 -1.96
C ARG A 139 11.19 -14.69 -2.56
N LYS A 140 10.13 -14.85 -1.73
CA LYS A 140 8.73 -14.71 -2.16
C LYS A 140 8.10 -13.40 -1.68
N ARG A 141 8.92 -12.37 -1.45
CA ARG A 141 8.47 -11.08 -0.91
C ARG A 141 7.50 -10.37 -1.84
N GLY A 142 7.77 -10.37 -3.16
CA GLY A 142 6.93 -9.75 -4.17
C GLY A 142 5.53 -10.37 -4.21
N LEU A 143 5.45 -11.69 -4.26
CA LEU A 143 4.18 -12.42 -4.22
C LEU A 143 3.43 -12.21 -2.90
N ALA A 144 4.12 -12.30 -1.77
CA ALA A 144 3.50 -12.12 -0.45
C ALA A 144 2.90 -10.71 -0.29
N MET A 145 3.65 -9.66 -0.66
CA MET A 145 3.15 -8.28 -0.65
C MET A 145 2.01 -8.07 -1.65
N ALA A 146 2.07 -8.71 -2.81
CA ALA A 146 1.02 -8.63 -3.82
C ALA A 146 -0.31 -9.21 -3.32
N ILE A 147 -0.27 -10.38 -2.68
CA ILE A 147 -1.47 -11.02 -2.10
C ILE A 147 -2.08 -10.13 -1.01
N VAL A 148 -1.26 -9.58 -0.11
CA VAL A 148 -1.78 -8.65 0.92
C VAL A 148 -2.49 -7.47 0.27
N GLN A 149 -1.85 -6.79 -0.67
CA GLN A 149 -2.42 -5.59 -1.31
C GLN A 149 -3.62 -5.89 -2.22
N THR A 150 -3.78 -7.14 -2.68
CA THR A 150 -5.00 -7.57 -3.42
C THR A 150 -6.24 -7.51 -2.53
N GLY A 151 -6.07 -7.63 -1.21
CA GLY A 151 -7.13 -7.46 -0.23
C GLY A 151 -7.94 -6.18 -0.44
N GLN A 152 -7.28 -5.06 -0.73
CA GLN A 152 -7.97 -3.77 -0.95
C GLN A 152 -9.03 -3.84 -2.05
N ALA A 153 -8.72 -4.47 -3.18
CA ALA A 153 -9.67 -4.64 -4.29
C ALA A 153 -10.81 -5.61 -3.89
N ILE A 154 -10.48 -6.70 -3.20
CA ILE A 154 -11.48 -7.64 -2.67
C ILE A 154 -12.43 -6.91 -1.71
N GLY A 155 -11.94 -6.05 -0.84
CA GLY A 155 -12.74 -5.25 0.08
C GLY A 155 -13.72 -4.32 -0.63
N GLY A 156 -13.28 -3.68 -1.71
CA GLY A 156 -14.15 -2.86 -2.56
C GLY A 156 -15.28 -3.66 -3.23
N VAL A 157 -15.02 -4.90 -3.62
CA VAL A 157 -16.01 -5.76 -4.28
C VAL A 157 -16.96 -6.44 -3.28
N VAL A 158 -16.45 -6.87 -2.12
CA VAL A 158 -17.21 -7.70 -1.18
C VAL A 158 -17.76 -6.89 -0.01
N ILE A 159 -16.90 -6.09 0.64
CA ILE A 159 -17.26 -5.41 1.90
C ILE A 159 -18.06 -4.13 1.62
N PHE A 160 -17.69 -3.37 0.60
CA PHE A 160 -18.37 -2.12 0.26
C PHE A 160 -19.89 -2.29 0.02
N PRO A 161 -20.36 -3.27 -0.77
CA PRO A 161 -21.81 -3.49 -0.93
C PRO A 161 -22.53 -3.86 0.38
N LEU A 162 -21.87 -4.61 1.28
CA LEU A 162 -22.43 -4.94 2.58
C LEU A 162 -22.60 -3.69 3.46
N VAL A 163 -21.61 -2.80 3.43
CA VAL A 163 -21.70 -1.50 4.14
C VAL A 163 -22.81 -0.64 3.52
N ALA A 164 -22.92 -0.61 2.19
CA ALA A 164 -23.99 0.12 1.51
C ALA A 164 -25.38 -0.36 1.96
N LEU A 165 -25.60 -1.68 2.02
CA LEU A 165 -26.82 -2.26 2.53
C LEU A 165 -27.08 -1.88 4.00
N ALA A 166 -26.04 -1.89 4.84
CA ALA A 166 -26.16 -1.48 6.23
C ALA A 166 -26.55 0.02 6.36
N VAL A 167 -25.92 0.90 5.55
CA VAL A 167 -26.26 2.33 5.54
C VAL A 167 -27.70 2.58 5.10
N LEU A 168 -28.16 1.88 4.05
CA LEU A 168 -29.50 2.03 3.51
C LEU A 168 -30.61 1.54 4.47
N ASN A 169 -30.37 0.41 5.16
CA ASN A 169 -31.40 -0.21 5.99
C ASN A 169 -31.35 0.21 7.46
N LEU A 170 -30.17 0.52 8.01
CA LEU A 170 -29.97 0.78 9.44
C LEU A 170 -29.51 2.22 9.72
N GLY A 171 -29.24 2.99 8.66
CA GLY A 171 -28.66 4.32 8.77
C GLY A 171 -27.14 4.29 9.00
N TRP A 172 -26.48 5.42 8.69
CA TRP A 172 -25.03 5.53 8.69
C TRP A 172 -24.39 5.35 10.07
N ARG A 173 -25.06 5.77 11.15
CA ARG A 173 -24.54 5.63 12.52
C ARG A 173 -24.43 4.17 12.93
N MET A 174 -25.49 3.36 12.71
CA MET A 174 -25.46 1.95 13.00
C MET A 174 -24.49 1.20 12.07
N ALA A 175 -24.43 1.58 10.80
CA ALA A 175 -23.43 1.04 9.86
C ALA A 175 -22.00 1.31 10.32
N ALA A 176 -21.71 2.48 10.88
CA ALA A 176 -20.41 2.83 11.46
C ALA A 176 -20.09 1.97 12.70
N VAL A 177 -21.06 1.75 13.60
CA VAL A 177 -20.88 0.85 14.75
C VAL A 177 -20.59 -0.57 14.29
N LEU A 178 -21.38 -1.13 13.38
CA LEU A 178 -21.17 -2.48 12.85
C LEU A 178 -19.80 -2.60 12.16
N SER A 179 -19.41 -1.60 11.39
CA SER A 179 -18.09 -1.54 10.75
C SER A 179 -16.96 -1.53 11.80
N GLY A 180 -17.13 -0.76 12.87
CA GLY A 180 -16.18 -0.72 13.99
C GLY A 180 -16.06 -2.09 14.69
N LEU A 181 -17.18 -2.77 14.93
CA LEU A 181 -17.17 -4.12 15.49
C LEU A 181 -16.49 -5.13 14.57
N VAL A 182 -16.69 -5.06 13.25
CA VAL A 182 -15.99 -5.89 12.26
C VAL A 182 -14.49 -5.66 12.33
N VAL A 183 -14.04 -4.42 12.46
CA VAL A 183 -12.60 -4.10 12.62
C VAL A 183 -12.07 -4.68 13.93
N LEU A 184 -12.81 -4.54 15.06
CA LEU A 184 -12.40 -5.10 16.36
C LEU A 184 -12.38 -6.63 16.36
N MET A 185 -13.24 -7.28 15.58
CA MET A 185 -13.22 -8.74 15.40
C MET A 185 -11.96 -9.26 14.72
N LEU A 186 -11.17 -8.40 14.09
CA LEU A 186 -9.83 -8.77 13.57
C LEU A 186 -8.79 -8.91 14.68
N LEU A 187 -9.00 -8.38 15.88
CA LEU A 187 -8.01 -8.41 16.97
C LEU A 187 -7.49 -9.82 17.28
N PRO A 188 -8.32 -10.86 17.42
CA PRO A 188 -7.83 -12.22 17.64
C PRO A 188 -6.88 -12.69 16.53
N LEU A 189 -7.20 -12.37 15.26
CA LEU A 189 -6.36 -12.72 14.12
C LEU A 189 -5.04 -11.93 14.14
N VAL A 190 -5.10 -10.65 14.46
CA VAL A 190 -3.92 -9.76 14.58
C VAL A 190 -3.01 -10.23 15.71
N LEU A 191 -3.56 -10.70 16.82
CA LEU A 191 -2.79 -11.24 17.94
C LEU A 191 -2.01 -12.52 17.57
N LEU A 192 -2.41 -13.24 16.54
CA LEU A 192 -1.65 -14.38 16.01
C LEU A 192 -0.42 -13.95 15.22
N ILE A 193 -0.36 -12.70 14.71
CA ILE A 193 0.78 -12.22 13.94
C ILE A 193 2.02 -12.16 14.84
N ARG A 194 3.14 -12.70 14.33
CA ARG A 194 4.48 -12.61 14.93
C ARG A 194 5.32 -11.64 14.11
N GLY A 195 6.02 -10.73 14.78
CA GLY A 195 6.78 -9.65 14.14
C GLY A 195 7.91 -10.15 13.24
N SER A 196 8.54 -11.29 13.63
CA SER A 196 9.65 -11.85 12.86
C SER A 196 9.69 -13.39 12.97
N PRO A 197 10.24 -14.09 11.95
CA PRO A 197 10.39 -15.55 11.98
C PRO A 197 11.34 -16.01 13.07
N GLU A 198 12.34 -15.21 13.41
CA GLU A 198 13.34 -15.51 14.44
C GLU A 198 12.69 -15.67 15.83
N SER A 199 11.60 -14.97 16.09
CA SER A 199 10.82 -15.12 17.34
C SER A 199 10.23 -16.52 17.53
N MET A 200 10.15 -17.31 16.47
CA MET A 200 9.69 -18.70 16.46
C MET A 200 10.82 -19.70 16.16
N GLY A 201 12.09 -19.26 16.10
CA GLY A 201 13.24 -20.10 15.73
C GLY A 201 13.24 -20.49 14.26
N LEU A 202 12.58 -19.70 13.40
CA LEU A 202 12.52 -19.92 11.96
C LEU A 202 13.40 -18.89 11.23
N LEU A 203 13.84 -19.24 10.03
CA LEU A 203 14.45 -18.28 9.09
C LEU A 203 13.39 -17.77 8.10
N PRO A 204 13.64 -16.62 7.44
CA PRO A 204 12.78 -16.16 6.36
C PRO A 204 12.54 -17.25 5.31
N ASP A 205 11.34 -17.21 4.69
CA ASP A 205 10.88 -18.23 3.72
C ASP A 205 10.77 -19.66 4.28
N GLY A 206 10.97 -19.88 5.59
CA GLY A 206 10.94 -21.20 6.24
C GLY A 206 12.20 -22.02 6.01
N GLU A 207 13.31 -21.40 5.64
CA GLU A 207 14.60 -22.08 5.50
C GLU A 207 15.02 -22.67 6.86
N ARG A 208 15.60 -23.87 6.84
CA ARG A 208 16.19 -24.48 8.05
C ARG A 208 17.60 -23.98 8.21
N SER A 209 18.00 -23.61 9.40
CA SER A 209 19.42 -23.41 9.70
C SER A 209 20.13 -24.75 9.63
N SER A 210 20.72 -25.07 8.49
CA SER A 210 21.62 -26.21 8.36
C SER A 210 22.90 -25.89 9.15
N GLY A 211 22.99 -26.33 10.41
CA GLY A 211 24.24 -26.41 11.15
C GLY A 211 24.78 -25.16 11.84
N ALA A 212 23.99 -24.14 12.11
CA ALA A 212 24.40 -23.02 12.95
C ALA A 212 23.84 -23.17 14.37
N GLU A 213 24.71 -22.97 15.38
CA GLU A 213 24.39 -23.05 16.80
C GLU A 213 23.17 -22.20 17.21
N PRO A 214 22.49 -22.56 18.35
CA PRO A 214 21.31 -21.84 18.81
C PRO A 214 21.63 -20.38 19.10
N TYR A 215 20.91 -19.47 18.45
CA TYR A 215 21.02 -18.03 18.71
C TYR A 215 20.68 -17.69 20.17
N PRO A 216 21.50 -16.90 20.88
CA PRO A 216 21.13 -16.35 22.16
C PRO A 216 19.96 -15.36 21.98
N THR A 217 18.85 -15.68 22.62
CA THR A 217 17.73 -14.77 22.81
C THR A 217 18.13 -13.75 23.87
N ALA A 218 18.21 -12.51 23.52
CA ALA A 218 17.97 -11.26 24.25
C ALA A 218 18.93 -10.16 23.81
N HIS A 219 18.39 -9.09 23.26
CA HIS A 219 18.98 -7.74 23.15
C HIS A 219 20.40 -7.55 22.56
N GLY A 220 20.97 -8.54 21.90
CA GLY A 220 22.24 -8.41 21.20
C GLY A 220 22.11 -9.00 19.80
N LEU A 221 21.79 -8.17 18.82
CA LEU A 221 21.81 -8.53 17.40
C LEU A 221 23.26 -8.80 16.97
N THR A 222 23.71 -10.03 17.14
CA THR A 222 24.89 -10.50 16.39
C THR A 222 24.42 -10.84 14.99
N PRO A 223 24.98 -10.23 13.94
CA PRO A 223 24.53 -10.47 12.57
C PRO A 223 24.94 -11.90 12.17
N ALA A 224 23.96 -12.80 12.03
CA ALA A 224 24.19 -13.96 11.17
C ALA A 224 24.64 -13.44 9.81
N ARG A 225 25.70 -14.02 9.26
CA ARG A 225 26.22 -13.76 7.92
C ARG A 225 25.09 -13.84 6.87
N SER A 226 24.25 -12.83 6.80
CA SER A 226 23.42 -12.56 5.63
C SER A 226 24.09 -11.38 4.95
N ASP A 227 24.52 -11.56 3.70
CA ASP A 227 24.99 -10.50 2.81
C ASP A 227 23.89 -9.46 2.49
N ALA A 228 22.80 -9.46 3.23
CA ALA A 228 21.75 -8.45 3.14
C ALA A 228 22.22 -7.20 3.87
N ARG A 229 22.61 -6.20 3.11
CA ARG A 229 23.00 -4.87 3.58
C ARG A 229 21.81 -4.24 4.30
N GLU A 230 21.96 -3.99 5.59
CA GLU A 230 20.96 -3.26 6.38
C GLU A 230 21.37 -1.79 6.48
N PHE A 231 20.55 -0.92 5.89
CA PHE A 231 20.76 0.52 5.90
C PHE A 231 19.96 1.14 7.04
N THR A 232 20.57 2.08 7.77
CA THR A 232 19.80 3.02 8.59
C THR A 232 19.02 3.98 7.69
N THR A 233 17.93 4.56 8.18
CA THR A 233 17.15 5.55 7.43
C THR A 233 18.01 6.73 6.96
N ARG A 234 18.94 7.20 7.80
CA ARG A 234 19.83 8.31 7.45
C ARG A 234 20.80 7.94 6.33
N GLU A 235 21.33 6.74 6.35
CA GLU A 235 22.19 6.22 5.26
C GLU A 235 21.38 6.10 3.97
N ALA A 236 20.18 5.52 4.02
CA ALA A 236 19.29 5.36 2.87
C ALA A 236 18.98 6.71 2.19
N LEU A 237 18.57 7.72 2.96
CA LEU A 237 18.27 9.07 2.47
C LEU A 237 19.46 9.76 1.77
N ARG A 238 20.69 9.35 2.06
CA ARG A 238 21.91 9.88 1.42
C ARG A 238 22.28 9.16 0.12
N THR A 239 21.61 8.05 -0.20
CA THR A 239 21.90 7.30 -1.42
C THR A 239 21.11 7.86 -2.62
N PRO A 240 21.69 7.92 -3.82
CA PRO A 240 20.94 8.21 -5.04
C PRO A 240 19.80 7.21 -5.28
N THR A 241 19.98 5.96 -4.88
CA THR A 241 18.98 4.88 -5.01
C THR A 241 17.69 5.20 -4.29
N PHE A 242 17.75 5.83 -3.11
CA PHE A 242 16.55 6.27 -2.39
C PHE A 242 15.74 7.27 -3.20
N TRP A 243 16.40 8.28 -3.77
CA TRP A 243 15.74 9.34 -4.53
C TRP A 243 15.22 8.84 -5.87
N LEU A 244 15.92 7.88 -6.51
CA LEU A 244 15.42 7.23 -7.71
C LEU A 244 14.15 6.40 -7.40
N LEU A 245 14.13 5.65 -6.30
CA LEU A 245 12.93 4.92 -5.87
C LEU A 245 11.79 5.86 -5.50
N ALA A 246 12.06 6.97 -4.81
CA ALA A 246 11.05 7.98 -4.48
C ALA A 246 10.49 8.63 -5.75
N ALA A 247 11.36 8.99 -6.71
CA ALA A 247 10.96 9.53 -8.01
C ALA A 247 10.13 8.52 -8.81
N PHE A 248 10.55 7.25 -8.86
CA PHE A 248 9.78 6.19 -9.50
C PHE A 248 8.38 6.06 -8.91
N HIS A 249 8.28 5.92 -7.58
CA HIS A 249 6.98 5.77 -6.93
C HIS A 249 6.10 7.01 -7.12
N GLY A 250 6.67 8.22 -7.09
CA GLY A 250 5.97 9.46 -7.39
C GLY A 250 5.43 9.50 -8.81
N LEU A 251 6.31 9.34 -9.81
CA LEU A 251 5.96 9.39 -11.23
C LEU A 251 4.92 8.32 -11.61
N ARG A 252 5.08 7.09 -11.09
CA ARG A 252 4.12 6.01 -11.32
C ARG A 252 2.76 6.31 -10.70
N ASN A 253 2.73 6.95 -9.53
CA ASN A 253 1.48 7.16 -8.79
C ASN A 253 0.65 8.33 -9.34
N VAL A 254 1.27 9.27 -10.06
CA VAL A 254 0.57 10.41 -10.71
C VAL A 254 -0.52 9.91 -11.67
N PRO A 255 -0.22 9.08 -12.68
CA PRO A 255 -1.25 8.54 -13.58
C PRO A 255 -2.30 7.70 -12.85
N TYR A 256 -1.88 6.87 -11.90
CA TYR A 256 -2.77 6.04 -11.12
C TYR A 256 -3.81 6.89 -10.35
N ALA A 257 -3.35 7.92 -9.63
CA ALA A 257 -4.24 8.78 -8.86
C ALA A 257 -5.19 9.60 -9.76
N GLY A 258 -4.68 10.16 -10.86
CA GLY A 258 -5.49 10.95 -11.78
C GLY A 258 -6.57 10.12 -12.47
N VAL A 259 -6.20 8.93 -12.96
CA VAL A 259 -7.16 8.05 -13.67
C VAL A 259 -8.17 7.44 -12.70
N THR A 260 -7.73 6.94 -11.53
CA THR A 260 -8.64 6.22 -10.62
C THR A 260 -9.76 7.12 -10.10
N VAL A 261 -9.47 8.39 -9.81
CA VAL A 261 -10.48 9.35 -9.33
C VAL A 261 -11.49 9.68 -10.44
N HIS A 262 -11.04 9.77 -11.69
CA HIS A 262 -11.88 10.14 -12.83
C HIS A 262 -12.33 8.93 -13.68
N LEU A 263 -12.15 7.69 -13.20
CA LEU A 263 -12.36 6.51 -14.05
C LEU A 263 -13.79 6.41 -14.57
N VAL A 264 -14.81 6.62 -13.73
CA VAL A 264 -16.22 6.63 -14.16
C VAL A 264 -16.48 7.78 -15.14
N PRO A 265 -16.16 9.05 -14.84
CA PRO A 265 -16.29 10.15 -15.82
C PRO A 265 -15.54 9.92 -17.13
N LEU A 266 -14.34 9.30 -17.08
CA LEU A 266 -13.58 8.93 -18.27
C LEU A 266 -14.31 7.93 -19.16
N LEU A 267 -14.95 6.93 -18.58
CA LEU A 267 -15.70 5.91 -19.30
C LEU A 267 -17.00 6.50 -19.88
N ILE A 268 -17.69 7.37 -19.15
CA ILE A 268 -18.87 8.10 -19.66
C ILE A 268 -18.47 9.03 -20.82
N TRP A 269 -17.32 9.71 -20.72
CA TRP A 269 -16.79 10.52 -21.82
C TRP A 269 -16.49 9.70 -23.07
N LYS A 270 -16.19 8.40 -22.94
CA LYS A 270 -16.06 7.44 -24.05
C LYS A 270 -17.40 6.95 -24.60
N GLY A 271 -18.52 7.46 -24.13
CA GLY A 271 -19.86 7.16 -24.63
C GLY A 271 -20.59 6.03 -23.91
N LEU A 272 -20.06 5.57 -22.75
CA LEU A 272 -20.76 4.58 -21.91
C LEU A 272 -21.82 5.26 -21.04
N ASP A 273 -22.90 4.54 -20.77
CA ASP A 273 -23.83 4.89 -19.68
C ASP A 273 -23.23 4.55 -18.30
N GLU A 274 -23.82 5.08 -17.23
CA GLU A 274 -23.34 4.86 -15.86
C GLU A 274 -23.24 3.38 -15.46
N PRO A 275 -24.23 2.51 -15.78
CA PRO A 275 -24.13 1.08 -15.46
C PRO A 275 -22.97 0.39 -16.17
N ALA A 276 -22.75 0.67 -17.46
CA ALA A 276 -21.62 0.11 -18.21
C ALA A 276 -20.28 0.65 -17.67
N ALA A 277 -20.19 1.94 -17.35
CA ALA A 277 -18.99 2.51 -16.71
C ALA A 277 -18.68 1.81 -15.39
N ALA A 278 -19.67 1.61 -14.54
CA ALA A 278 -19.52 0.87 -13.28
C ALA A 278 -19.05 -0.58 -13.50
N PHE A 279 -19.59 -1.26 -14.53
CA PHE A 279 -19.15 -2.61 -14.90
C PHE A 279 -17.65 -2.64 -15.25
N TYR A 280 -17.15 -1.71 -16.09
CA TYR A 280 -15.74 -1.67 -16.47
C TYR A 280 -14.82 -1.27 -15.31
N VAL A 281 -15.27 -0.43 -14.36
CA VAL A 281 -14.55 -0.19 -13.11
C VAL A 281 -14.41 -1.48 -12.32
N GLY A 282 -15.49 -2.26 -12.18
CA GLY A 282 -15.47 -3.58 -11.55
C GLY A 282 -14.54 -4.55 -12.26
N LEU A 283 -14.54 -4.56 -13.60
CA LEU A 283 -13.65 -5.38 -14.43
C LEU A 283 -12.17 -5.01 -14.20
N THR A 284 -11.86 -3.72 -14.10
CA THR A 284 -10.50 -3.24 -13.78
C THR A 284 -10.06 -3.70 -12.38
N ALA A 285 -10.96 -3.64 -11.40
CA ALA A 285 -10.69 -4.16 -10.06
C ALA A 285 -10.45 -5.68 -10.08
N LEU A 286 -11.27 -6.44 -10.81
CA LEU A 286 -11.12 -7.90 -10.97
C LEU A 286 -9.81 -8.24 -11.68
N ALA A 287 -9.45 -7.53 -12.75
CA ALA A 287 -8.16 -7.70 -13.43
C ALA A 287 -7.00 -7.46 -12.45
N THR A 288 -7.08 -6.43 -11.61
CA THR A 288 -6.06 -6.14 -10.58
C THR A 288 -5.93 -7.27 -9.56
N VAL A 289 -7.04 -7.89 -9.13
CA VAL A 289 -7.02 -9.04 -8.21
C VAL A 289 -6.18 -10.20 -8.75
N VAL A 290 -6.22 -10.44 -10.07
CA VAL A 290 -5.47 -11.53 -10.73
C VAL A 290 -4.05 -11.09 -11.08
N ILE A 291 -3.91 -9.91 -11.67
CA ILE A 291 -2.62 -9.43 -12.24
C ILE A 291 -1.63 -9.09 -11.12
N ARG A 292 -2.06 -8.55 -10.00
CA ARG A 292 -1.16 -8.16 -8.90
C ARG A 292 -0.40 -9.34 -8.30
N PRO A 293 -1.02 -10.48 -7.91
CA PRO A 293 -0.27 -11.66 -7.48
C PRO A 293 0.61 -12.26 -8.59
N PHE A 294 0.14 -12.22 -9.85
CA PHE A 294 0.92 -12.69 -10.98
C PHE A 294 2.20 -11.86 -11.18
N THR A 295 2.12 -10.53 -11.16
CA THR A 295 3.29 -9.66 -11.25
C THR A 295 4.22 -9.84 -10.05
N GLY A 296 3.69 -10.02 -8.83
CA GLY A 296 4.45 -10.33 -7.63
C GLY A 296 5.25 -11.63 -7.76
N TRP A 297 4.61 -12.69 -8.23
CA TRP A 297 5.25 -13.98 -8.49
C TRP A 297 6.33 -13.88 -9.58
N LEU A 298 6.07 -13.14 -10.65
CA LEU A 298 7.02 -12.93 -11.73
C LEU A 298 8.23 -12.12 -11.25
N GLY A 299 8.01 -11.08 -10.43
CA GLY A 299 9.07 -10.26 -9.84
C GLY A 299 9.94 -11.01 -8.82
N ASP A 300 9.45 -12.09 -8.22
CA ASP A 300 10.26 -12.95 -7.36
C ASP A 300 11.16 -13.93 -8.15
N ARG A 301 10.85 -14.17 -9.43
CA ARG A 301 11.62 -15.08 -10.33
C ARG A 301 12.55 -14.37 -11.28
N GLN A 302 12.25 -13.11 -11.57
CA GLN A 302 13.02 -12.30 -12.51
C GLN A 302 13.48 -10.99 -11.84
N SER A 303 14.20 -10.15 -12.58
CA SER A 303 14.59 -8.84 -12.11
C SER A 303 13.35 -7.99 -11.77
N LYS A 304 13.21 -7.57 -10.52
CA LYS A 304 12.12 -6.68 -10.07
C LYS A 304 12.11 -5.36 -10.81
N GLN A 305 13.28 -4.87 -11.19
CA GLN A 305 13.44 -3.65 -11.99
C GLN A 305 12.83 -3.83 -13.39
N THR A 306 13.13 -4.94 -14.06
CA THR A 306 12.60 -5.25 -15.40
C THR A 306 11.09 -5.43 -15.35
N ILE A 307 10.59 -6.24 -14.40
CA ILE A 307 9.14 -6.45 -14.26
C ILE A 307 8.42 -5.15 -13.91
N GLY A 308 9.01 -4.31 -13.03
CA GLY A 308 8.48 -3.00 -12.71
C GLY A 308 8.41 -2.08 -13.92
N ALA A 309 9.49 -1.98 -14.70
CA ALA A 309 9.54 -1.16 -15.90
C ALA A 309 8.56 -1.62 -16.98
N VAL A 310 8.52 -2.93 -17.28
CA VAL A 310 7.58 -3.51 -18.25
C VAL A 310 6.14 -3.27 -17.82
N GLY A 311 5.80 -3.50 -16.55
CA GLY A 311 4.44 -3.29 -16.07
C GLY A 311 3.98 -1.83 -16.14
N VAL A 312 4.87 -0.87 -15.85
CA VAL A 312 4.58 0.56 -16.03
C VAL A 312 4.38 0.91 -17.49
N LEU A 313 5.19 0.35 -18.42
CA LEU A 313 5.03 0.56 -19.86
C LEU A 313 3.73 -0.07 -20.39
N LEU A 314 3.34 -1.23 -19.88
CA LEU A 314 2.02 -1.83 -20.18
C LEU A 314 0.89 -0.92 -19.68
N GLY A 315 1.04 -0.34 -18.46
CA GLY A 315 0.10 0.66 -17.95
C GLY A 315 0.00 1.89 -18.85
N ALA A 316 1.14 2.39 -19.37
CA ALA A 316 1.18 3.47 -20.33
C ALA A 316 0.44 3.10 -21.65
N ALA A 317 0.69 1.91 -22.17
CA ALA A 317 -0.04 1.39 -23.35
C ALA A 317 -1.55 1.33 -23.10
N GLY A 318 -1.98 0.92 -21.89
CA GLY A 318 -3.38 0.96 -21.50
C GLY A 318 -3.97 2.37 -21.56
N LEU A 319 -3.24 3.38 -21.07
CA LEU A 319 -3.69 4.78 -21.16
C LEU A 319 -3.76 5.29 -22.61
N VAL A 320 -2.85 4.85 -23.48
CA VAL A 320 -2.92 5.16 -24.92
C VAL A 320 -4.16 4.54 -25.55
N VAL A 321 -4.45 3.28 -25.23
CA VAL A 321 -5.67 2.60 -25.69
C VAL A 321 -6.92 3.35 -25.21
N LEU A 322 -6.94 3.81 -23.94
CA LEU A 322 -8.06 4.60 -23.43
C LEU A 322 -8.16 5.98 -24.09
N ALA A 323 -7.02 6.65 -24.37
CA ALA A 323 -7.01 7.98 -24.97
C ALA A 323 -7.56 7.97 -26.41
N TYR A 324 -7.15 7.01 -27.22
CA TYR A 324 -7.43 6.95 -28.66
C TYR A 324 -8.47 5.90 -29.07
N GLY A 325 -8.83 4.97 -28.18
CA GLY A 325 -9.88 3.98 -28.47
C GLY A 325 -11.26 4.64 -28.57
N ASP A 326 -12.10 4.10 -29.44
CA ASP A 326 -13.44 4.64 -29.78
C ASP A 326 -14.55 4.19 -28.80
N GLY A 327 -14.19 3.81 -27.56
CA GLY A 327 -15.15 3.25 -26.60
C GLY A 327 -15.58 1.82 -26.91
N ALA A 328 -14.96 1.17 -27.89
CA ALA A 328 -15.23 -0.22 -28.24
C ALA A 328 -14.95 -1.14 -27.05
N TRP A 329 -15.81 -2.14 -26.83
CA TRP A 329 -15.72 -3.04 -25.66
C TRP A 329 -14.35 -3.70 -25.52
N TRP A 330 -13.72 -4.12 -26.61
CA TRP A 330 -12.40 -4.75 -26.60
C TRP A 330 -11.29 -3.77 -26.15
N ALA A 331 -11.39 -2.49 -26.55
CA ALA A 331 -10.42 -1.47 -26.15
C ALA A 331 -10.52 -1.17 -24.65
N LEU A 332 -11.72 -1.16 -24.09
CA LEU A 332 -11.97 -0.97 -22.66
C LEU A 332 -11.49 -2.17 -21.82
N VAL A 333 -11.70 -3.40 -22.33
CA VAL A 333 -11.14 -4.61 -21.69
C VAL A 333 -9.62 -4.60 -21.74
N LEU A 334 -9.04 -4.26 -22.89
CA LEU A 334 -7.59 -4.16 -23.06
C LEU A 334 -6.99 -3.08 -22.13
N PHE A 335 -7.63 -1.90 -22.04
CA PHE A 335 -7.27 -0.88 -21.08
C PHE A 335 -7.29 -1.41 -19.65
N ALA A 336 -8.38 -2.06 -19.23
CA ALA A 336 -8.52 -2.58 -17.86
C ALA A 336 -7.40 -3.56 -17.50
N VAL A 337 -7.04 -4.47 -18.41
CA VAL A 337 -5.96 -5.43 -18.24
C VAL A 337 -4.60 -4.73 -18.18
N LEU A 338 -4.29 -3.88 -19.17
CA LEU A 338 -2.99 -3.22 -19.27
C LEU A 338 -2.77 -2.23 -18.12
N PHE A 339 -3.78 -1.46 -17.74
CA PHE A 339 -3.70 -0.52 -16.61
C PHE A 339 -3.48 -1.26 -15.29
N SER A 340 -4.08 -2.46 -15.14
CA SER A 340 -3.87 -3.30 -13.95
C SER A 340 -2.45 -3.84 -13.84
N PHE A 341 -1.69 -4.01 -14.94
CA PHE A 341 -0.24 -4.28 -14.86
C PHE A 341 0.52 -3.10 -14.27
N GLY A 342 0.22 -1.87 -14.67
CA GLY A 342 0.82 -0.66 -14.10
C GLY A 342 0.57 -0.50 -12.61
N ASP A 343 -0.59 -0.96 -12.11
CA ASP A 343 -0.88 -1.02 -10.67
C ASP A 343 -0.23 -2.23 -10.00
N GLY A 344 -0.27 -3.40 -10.62
CA GLY A 344 0.23 -4.66 -10.07
C GLY A 344 1.71 -4.64 -9.69
N VAL A 345 2.54 -3.91 -10.44
CA VAL A 345 3.98 -3.77 -10.14
C VAL A 345 4.28 -2.98 -8.86
N ASN A 346 3.29 -2.33 -8.26
CA ASN A 346 3.47 -1.63 -6.97
C ASN A 346 4.03 -2.54 -5.88
N SER A 347 3.51 -3.76 -5.75
CA SER A 347 4.00 -4.75 -4.77
C SER A 347 5.43 -5.19 -5.04
N VAL A 348 5.78 -5.38 -6.32
CA VAL A 348 7.14 -5.76 -6.77
C VAL A 348 8.15 -4.66 -6.41
N THR A 349 7.80 -3.41 -6.63
CA THR A 349 8.69 -2.27 -6.36
C THR A 349 8.83 -1.97 -4.88
N TRP A 350 7.80 -2.22 -4.05
CA TRP A 350 7.95 -2.22 -2.60
C TRP A 350 8.83 -3.36 -2.09
N ALA A 351 8.74 -4.54 -2.71
CA ALA A 351 9.65 -5.64 -2.41
C ALA A 351 11.10 -5.28 -2.77
N LEU A 352 11.32 -4.56 -3.89
CA LEU A 352 12.64 -4.05 -4.29
C LEU A 352 13.23 -3.10 -3.23
N VAL A 353 12.44 -2.21 -2.61
CA VAL A 353 12.89 -1.35 -1.50
C VAL A 353 13.46 -2.20 -0.35
N GLY A 354 12.78 -3.29 0.01
CA GLY A 354 13.26 -4.22 1.04
C GLY A 354 14.50 -5.00 0.64
N ASP A 355 14.69 -5.29 -0.66
CA ASP A 355 15.89 -5.99 -1.16
C ASP A 355 17.11 -5.06 -1.19
N VAL A 356 16.88 -3.78 -1.47
CA VAL A 356 17.93 -2.76 -1.58
C VAL A 356 18.42 -2.28 -0.22
N PHE A 357 17.50 -1.94 0.70
CA PHE A 357 17.83 -1.31 1.98
C PHE A 357 17.81 -2.25 3.17
N GLY A 358 17.37 -3.49 2.99
CA GLY A 358 17.21 -4.44 4.08
C GLY A 358 15.85 -4.30 4.78
N ARG A 359 15.73 -4.96 5.94
CA ARG A 359 14.46 -5.08 6.66
C ARG A 359 14.40 -4.31 7.99
N ALA A 360 15.55 -3.98 8.57
CA ALA A 360 15.61 -3.36 9.92
C ALA A 360 14.91 -2.00 10.00
N HIS A 361 15.01 -1.18 8.94
CA HIS A 361 14.39 0.15 8.86
C HIS A 361 13.43 0.26 7.67
N PHE A 362 12.87 -0.86 7.23
CA PHE A 362 12.02 -0.92 6.03
C PHE A 362 10.80 -0.02 6.16
N ALA A 363 10.11 -0.02 7.31
CA ALA A 363 8.89 0.74 7.49
C ALA A 363 9.14 2.25 7.46
N THR A 364 10.23 2.72 8.09
CA THR A 364 10.62 4.13 8.05
C THR A 364 11.02 4.58 6.65
N ILE A 365 11.87 3.80 5.96
CA ILE A 365 12.33 4.12 4.59
C ILE A 365 11.12 4.15 3.63
N ARG A 366 10.24 3.15 3.73
CA ARG A 366 9.00 3.11 2.97
C ARG A 366 8.10 4.30 3.27
N GLY A 367 8.03 4.72 4.54
CA GLY A 367 7.26 5.89 4.99
C GLY A 367 7.72 7.16 4.28
N TRP A 368 9.02 7.41 4.20
CA TRP A 368 9.59 8.55 3.49
C TRP A 368 9.29 8.50 1.99
N ILE A 369 9.47 7.35 1.33
CA ILE A 369 9.12 7.19 -0.09
C ILE A 369 7.62 7.44 -0.29
N SER A 370 6.75 6.92 0.58
CA SER A 370 5.30 7.10 0.50
C SER A 370 4.88 8.57 0.66
N MET A 371 5.58 9.33 1.51
CA MET A 371 5.36 10.77 1.65
C MET A 371 5.63 11.48 0.33
N PHE A 372 6.79 11.29 -0.29
CA PHE A 372 7.12 11.88 -1.59
C PHE A 372 6.16 11.44 -2.69
N GLN A 373 5.79 10.16 -2.73
CA GLN A 373 4.79 9.62 -3.65
C GLN A 373 3.45 10.34 -3.52
N SER A 374 2.97 10.57 -2.29
CA SER A 374 1.69 11.23 -2.02
C SER A 374 1.71 12.69 -2.48
N PHE A 375 2.77 13.43 -2.17
CA PHE A 375 2.91 14.82 -2.62
C PHE A 375 2.99 14.93 -4.15
N ALA A 376 3.73 14.04 -4.81
CA ALA A 376 3.83 14.02 -6.26
C ALA A 376 2.46 13.76 -6.94
N SER A 377 1.64 12.88 -6.37
CA SER A 377 0.36 12.48 -6.95
C SER A 377 -0.82 13.37 -6.54
N MET A 378 -0.65 14.21 -5.50
CA MET A 378 -1.72 15.07 -4.98
C MET A 378 -2.38 15.97 -6.05
N PRO A 379 -1.64 16.63 -6.96
CA PRO A 379 -2.24 17.49 -7.98
C PRO A 379 -2.87 16.72 -9.15
N ALA A 380 -2.64 15.42 -9.28
CA ALA A 380 -3.02 14.67 -10.48
C ALA A 380 -4.53 14.68 -10.76
N ALA A 381 -5.36 14.43 -9.75
CA ALA A 381 -6.81 14.43 -9.92
C ALA A 381 -7.35 15.84 -10.23
N VAL A 382 -6.81 16.87 -9.56
CA VAL A 382 -7.17 18.28 -9.82
C VAL A 382 -6.80 18.67 -11.24
N TYR A 383 -5.60 18.30 -11.68
CA TYR A 383 -5.13 18.54 -13.05
C TYR A 383 -6.04 17.86 -14.07
N THR A 384 -6.45 16.62 -13.83
CA THR A 384 -7.36 15.87 -14.73
C THR A 384 -8.71 16.58 -14.88
N GLY A 385 -9.29 17.04 -13.77
CA GLY A 385 -10.55 17.82 -13.79
C GLY A 385 -10.38 19.15 -14.51
N TRP A 386 -9.32 19.90 -14.21
CA TRP A 386 -9.01 21.17 -14.83
C TRP A 386 -8.81 21.09 -16.35
N VAL A 387 -8.15 20.04 -16.83
CA VAL A 387 -8.02 19.79 -18.27
C VAL A 387 -9.39 19.56 -18.89
N TYR A 388 -10.21 18.72 -18.28
CA TYR A 388 -11.55 18.42 -18.79
C TYR A 388 -12.45 19.67 -18.82
N ASP A 389 -12.45 20.47 -17.79
CA ASP A 389 -13.26 21.70 -17.71
C ASP A 389 -12.93 22.68 -18.85
N ARG A 390 -11.65 22.73 -19.28
CA ARG A 390 -11.20 23.63 -20.35
C ARG A 390 -11.35 23.05 -21.77
N THR A 391 -11.15 21.75 -21.91
CA THR A 391 -11.05 21.12 -23.25
C THR A 391 -12.24 20.22 -23.58
N GLN A 392 -13.12 19.93 -22.62
CA GLN A 392 -14.18 18.94 -22.68
C GLN A 392 -13.68 17.55 -23.12
N SER A 393 -12.39 17.27 -22.86
CA SER A 393 -11.71 16.04 -23.25
C SER A 393 -10.69 15.62 -22.20
N TYR A 394 -10.57 14.32 -21.94
CA TYR A 394 -9.53 13.75 -21.08
C TYR A 394 -8.24 13.41 -21.85
N THR A 395 -8.23 13.46 -23.17
CA THR A 395 -7.10 13.00 -24.00
C THR A 395 -5.78 13.67 -23.61
N GLN A 396 -5.78 15.00 -23.40
CA GLN A 396 -4.56 15.72 -23.00
C GLN A 396 -4.03 15.28 -21.63
N ALA A 397 -4.90 15.05 -20.66
CA ALA A 397 -4.50 14.55 -19.35
C ALA A 397 -3.91 13.14 -19.46
N LEU A 398 -4.53 12.25 -20.24
CA LEU A 398 -4.04 10.89 -20.49
C LEU A 398 -2.67 10.89 -21.16
N ILE A 399 -2.41 11.78 -22.14
CA ILE A 399 -1.10 11.92 -22.80
C ILE A 399 -0.04 12.33 -21.79
N VAL A 400 -0.31 13.32 -20.92
CA VAL A 400 0.62 13.71 -19.84
C VAL A 400 0.92 12.55 -18.91
N PHE A 401 -0.08 11.73 -18.58
CA PHE A 401 0.11 10.54 -17.75
C PHE A 401 0.95 9.47 -18.44
N VAL A 402 0.79 9.26 -19.75
CA VAL A 402 1.67 8.39 -20.55
C VAL A 402 3.12 8.89 -20.49
N ILE A 403 3.31 10.21 -20.65
CA ILE A 403 4.64 10.82 -20.55
C ILE A 403 5.26 10.61 -19.15
N CYS A 404 4.49 10.64 -18.06
CA CYS A 404 5.00 10.35 -16.72
C CYS A 404 5.51 8.90 -16.56
N TYR A 405 4.88 7.94 -17.23
CA TYR A 405 5.28 6.54 -17.15
C TYR A 405 6.61 6.23 -17.85
N GLY A 406 6.96 6.96 -18.91
CA GLY A 406 8.24 6.79 -19.61
C GLY A 406 9.46 6.99 -18.70
N PRO A 407 9.65 8.17 -18.08
CA PRO A 407 10.71 8.41 -17.10
C PRO A 407 10.63 7.46 -15.90
N ALA A 408 9.42 7.07 -15.44
CA ALA A 408 9.27 6.10 -14.36
C ALA A 408 9.92 4.76 -14.72
N ALA A 409 9.67 4.24 -15.93
CA ALA A 409 10.31 3.00 -16.39
C ALA A 409 11.82 3.13 -16.50
N LEU A 410 12.32 4.25 -17.03
CA LEU A 410 13.76 4.53 -17.17
C LEU A 410 14.44 4.60 -15.79
N VAL A 411 13.83 5.28 -14.83
CA VAL A 411 14.37 5.43 -13.47
C VAL A 411 14.60 4.07 -12.82
N LEU A 412 13.71 3.08 -13.01
CA LEU A 412 13.91 1.73 -12.47
C LEU A 412 15.16 1.05 -13.02
N TRP A 413 15.48 1.25 -14.28
CA TRP A 413 16.69 0.68 -14.88
C TRP A 413 17.96 1.37 -14.39
N LEU A 414 17.87 2.64 -14.04
CA LEU A 414 18.99 3.41 -13.51
C LEU A 414 19.29 3.14 -12.02
N ILE A 415 18.47 2.35 -11.32
CA ILE A 415 18.68 2.06 -9.90
C ILE A 415 19.91 1.18 -9.72
N PRO A 416 21.03 1.71 -9.19
CA PRO A 416 22.19 0.93 -8.84
C PRO A 416 21.94 0.17 -7.54
N HIS A 417 22.57 -0.99 -7.36
CA HIS A 417 22.64 -1.59 -6.04
C HIS A 417 23.57 -0.72 -5.17
N PRO A 418 23.07 -0.07 -4.09
CA PRO A 418 23.90 0.82 -3.32
C PRO A 418 25.01 0.04 -2.60
N THR A 419 26.22 0.58 -2.67
CA THR A 419 27.34 0.15 -1.83
C THR A 419 27.22 0.89 -0.50
N ARG A 420 27.29 0.17 0.63
CA ARG A 420 27.31 0.79 1.97
C ARG A 420 28.48 1.77 2.05
N PRO A 421 28.28 3.02 2.48
CA PRO A 421 29.41 3.89 2.81
C PRO A 421 30.31 3.18 3.82
N ALA A 422 31.61 3.18 3.62
CA ALA A 422 32.54 2.62 4.61
C ALA A 422 32.29 3.28 5.96
N PRO A 423 32.28 2.52 7.09
CA PRO A 423 32.19 3.10 8.42
C PRO A 423 33.22 4.23 8.56
N LEU A 424 32.84 5.35 9.17
CA LEU A 424 33.72 6.51 9.34
C LEU A 424 35.05 6.14 10.02
N GLU A 425 35.05 5.13 10.88
CA GLU A 425 36.25 4.58 11.52
C GLU A 425 37.23 3.95 10.53
N VAL A 426 36.74 3.23 9.52
CA VAL A 426 37.59 2.63 8.46
C VAL A 426 38.10 3.69 7.50
N ALA A 427 37.33 4.73 7.25
CA ALA A 427 37.79 5.87 6.45
C ALA A 427 38.88 6.68 7.19
N ALA A 428 38.73 6.89 8.48
CA ALA A 428 39.72 7.55 9.33
C ALA A 428 41.03 6.72 9.45
N SER A 429 40.91 5.40 9.62
CA SER A 429 42.11 4.53 9.70
C SER A 429 42.87 4.45 8.36
N ARG A 430 42.18 4.47 7.21
CA ARG A 430 42.81 4.53 5.91
C ARG A 430 43.47 5.90 5.62
N ALA A 431 42.89 7.00 6.10
CA ALA A 431 43.51 8.31 6.00
C ALA A 431 44.78 8.43 6.86
N LEU A 432 44.80 7.79 8.04
CA LEU A 432 45.97 7.72 8.94
C LEU A 432 47.05 6.76 8.43
N SER A 433 46.72 5.76 7.64
CA SER A 433 47.72 4.85 7.04
C SER A 433 48.26 5.32 5.71
N ALA A 434 47.71 6.40 5.13
CA ALA A 434 48.17 7.01 3.88
C ALA A 434 48.97 8.31 4.09
N SER A 435 49.10 8.75 5.36
CA SER A 435 49.98 9.86 5.81
C SER A 435 51.26 9.27 6.44
#